data_5d6c631fc5c39047dda69b31776be848
#
_entry.id   5d6c631fc5c39047dda69b31776be848
#
_cell.length_a   1.000
_cell.length_b   1.000
_cell.length_c   1.000
_cell.angle_alpha   90.00
_cell.angle_beta   90.00
_cell.angle_gamma   90.00
#
_symmetry.space_group_name_H-M   'P 1'
#
loop_
_entity.id
_entity.type
_entity.pdbx_description
1 polymer ?
#
loop_
_entity_poly.entity_id
_entity_poly.type
_entity_poly.pdbx_seq_one_letter_code
_entity_poly.pdbx_strand_id
1 'polypeptide(L)'
;NLFDTDGKKIDYYQINATFYSALGEDEQKLRLARAIQMFMPGTPQVWYLDLFAGTNDYAAAERGRTAGHKEINRTTLKLIDVDTGLEQPIVLDQIKLIRLRNTSPAFKGEMKVIETEPKLLHIIWQHPEATATLKANLRDHNFTVSQEDGAGEEVLMSFPA
;
A
#
# COMPACT_ATOMS: atom_id res chain seq x y z
N ASN A 1 -4.42 23.42 0.88
CA ASN A 1 -4.82 24.15 -0.33
C ASN A 1 -3.89 25.33 -0.50
N LEU A 2 -3.26 25.46 -1.65
CA LEU A 2 -2.55 26.69 -2.04
C LEU A 2 -3.54 27.63 -2.75
N PHE A 3 -3.54 28.85 -2.30
CA PHE A 3 -4.32 29.93 -2.95
C PHE A 3 -3.33 30.99 -3.44
N ASP A 4 -3.61 31.60 -4.57
CA ASP A 4 -2.90 32.78 -5.03
C ASP A 4 -3.29 34.03 -4.23
N THR A 5 -2.67 35.16 -4.55
CA THR A 5 -2.93 36.46 -3.88
C THR A 5 -4.37 36.92 -4.02
N ASP A 6 -5.09 36.45 -5.04
CA ASP A 6 -6.47 36.81 -5.33
C ASP A 6 -7.47 35.81 -4.71
N GLY A 7 -6.98 34.87 -3.89
CA GLY A 7 -7.78 33.85 -3.24
C GLY A 7 -8.23 32.71 -4.16
N LYS A 8 -7.72 32.63 -5.39
CA LYS A 8 -8.00 31.55 -6.31
C LYS A 8 -7.15 30.34 -5.97
N LYS A 9 -7.79 29.19 -5.93
CA LYS A 9 -7.10 27.92 -5.66
C LYS A 9 -6.09 27.62 -6.77
N ILE A 10 -4.82 27.44 -6.36
CA ILE A 10 -3.75 26.90 -7.19
C ILE A 10 -3.84 25.38 -7.14
N ASP A 11 -3.34 24.69 -8.16
CA ASP A 11 -3.38 23.23 -8.24
C ASP A 11 -2.81 22.53 -7.01
N TYR A 12 -3.42 21.41 -6.64
CA TYR A 12 -2.86 20.52 -5.62
C TYR A 12 -1.65 19.82 -6.21
N TYR A 13 -0.47 20.12 -5.71
CA TYR A 13 0.73 19.39 -6.09
C TYR A 13 1.04 18.23 -5.15
N GLN A 14 0.40 18.21 -3.98
CA GLN A 14 0.67 17.21 -2.94
C GLN A 14 -0.55 17.00 -2.05
N ILE A 15 -0.80 15.74 -1.71
CA ILE A 15 -1.73 15.34 -0.64
C ILE A 15 -0.88 14.92 0.55
N ASN A 16 -1.09 15.57 1.70
CA ASN A 16 -0.45 15.20 2.95
C ASN A 16 -1.44 14.38 3.80
N ALA A 17 -1.20 13.10 3.85
CA ALA A 17 -1.95 12.15 4.66
C ALA A 17 -1.12 10.89 4.84
N THR A 18 -1.40 10.09 5.88
CA THR A 18 -0.98 8.70 5.90
C THR A 18 -1.87 7.90 4.95
N PHE A 19 -1.32 6.83 4.40
CA PHE A 19 -2.05 5.95 3.50
C PHE A 19 -3.25 5.30 4.21
N TYR A 20 -3.04 4.91 5.47
CA TYR A 20 -4.08 4.32 6.31
C TYR A 20 -5.26 5.28 6.55
N SER A 21 -5.01 6.52 6.98
CA SER A 21 -6.08 7.50 7.15
C SER A 21 -6.77 7.89 5.84
N ALA A 22 -6.04 7.95 4.71
CA ALA A 22 -6.63 8.20 3.40
C ALA A 22 -7.60 7.08 2.95
N LEU A 23 -7.40 5.86 3.46
CA LEU A 23 -8.26 4.71 3.20
C LEU A 23 -9.38 4.53 4.23
N GLY A 24 -9.56 5.51 5.14
CA GLY A 24 -10.60 5.51 6.17
C GLY A 24 -10.27 4.61 7.36
N GLU A 25 -8.98 4.37 7.61
CA GLU A 25 -8.46 3.57 8.72
C GLU A 25 -9.00 2.12 8.71
N ASP A 26 -9.16 1.60 7.49
CA ASP A 26 -9.65 0.25 7.21
C ASP A 26 -8.46 -0.64 6.84
N GLU A 27 -8.18 -1.64 7.67
CA GLU A 27 -7.04 -2.54 7.48
C GLU A 27 -7.15 -3.39 6.20
N GLN A 28 -8.36 -3.80 5.81
CA GLN A 28 -8.55 -4.60 4.60
C GLN A 28 -8.25 -3.77 3.36
N LYS A 29 -8.71 -2.50 3.34
CA LYS A 29 -8.35 -1.56 2.27
C LYS A 29 -6.86 -1.29 2.23
N LEU A 30 -6.20 -1.17 3.38
CA LEU A 30 -4.75 -0.96 3.43
C LEU A 30 -4.00 -2.16 2.87
N ARG A 31 -4.39 -3.40 3.24
CA ARG A 31 -3.80 -4.62 2.67
C ARG A 31 -3.97 -4.69 1.17
N LEU A 32 -5.19 -4.45 0.67
CA LEU A 32 -5.47 -4.45 -0.77
C LEU A 32 -4.68 -3.37 -1.50
N ALA A 33 -4.69 -2.15 -0.99
CA ALA A 33 -3.96 -1.04 -1.61
C ALA A 33 -2.44 -1.31 -1.65
N ARG A 34 -1.89 -1.93 -0.60
CA ARG A 34 -0.50 -2.36 -0.56
C ARG A 34 -0.23 -3.48 -1.57
N ALA A 35 -1.12 -4.46 -1.69
CA ALA A 35 -1.01 -5.51 -2.68
C ALA A 35 -0.98 -4.92 -4.10
N ILE A 36 -1.90 -4.01 -4.42
CA ILE A 36 -1.91 -3.32 -5.72
C ILE A 36 -0.59 -2.57 -5.92
N GLN A 37 -0.13 -1.80 -4.94
CA GLN A 37 1.12 -1.05 -5.05
C GLN A 37 2.32 -1.96 -5.34
N MET A 38 2.42 -3.12 -4.67
CA MET A 38 3.52 -4.07 -4.88
C MET A 38 3.46 -4.74 -6.26
N PHE A 39 2.28 -4.78 -6.89
CA PHE A 39 2.10 -5.33 -8.23
C PHE A 39 2.24 -4.29 -9.35
N MET A 40 2.34 -2.99 -9.04
CA MET A 40 2.59 -1.98 -10.08
C MET A 40 4.03 -2.06 -10.59
N PRO A 41 4.28 -1.68 -11.86
CA PRO A 41 5.63 -1.60 -12.41
C PRO A 41 6.46 -0.51 -11.72
N GLY A 42 7.78 -0.64 -11.79
CA GLY A 42 8.72 0.28 -11.17
C GLY A 42 9.14 -0.15 -9.76
N THR A 43 9.71 0.77 -8.99
CA THR A 43 10.19 0.53 -7.62
C THR A 43 9.17 1.07 -6.63
N PRO A 44 8.41 0.21 -5.94
CA PRO A 44 7.44 0.67 -4.95
C PRO A 44 8.15 1.28 -3.74
N GLN A 45 7.64 2.41 -3.27
CA GLN A 45 8.12 3.06 -2.05
C GLN A 45 7.06 2.99 -0.98
N VAL A 46 7.46 2.59 0.23
CA VAL A 46 6.58 2.54 1.41
C VAL A 46 7.13 3.53 2.43
N TRP A 47 6.31 4.51 2.80
CA TRP A 47 6.65 5.42 3.88
C TRP A 47 6.60 4.67 5.21
N TYR A 48 7.56 4.96 6.12
CA TYR A 48 7.67 4.21 7.39
C TYR A 48 6.37 4.19 8.19
N LEU A 49 5.69 5.34 8.29
CA LEU A 49 4.45 5.44 9.06
C LEU A 49 3.31 4.64 8.41
N ASP A 50 3.28 4.57 7.08
CA ASP A 50 2.30 3.75 6.34
C ASP A 50 2.54 2.25 6.51
N LEU A 51 3.80 1.83 6.70
CA LEU A 51 4.11 0.43 7.03
C LEU A 51 3.46 0.03 8.36
N PHE A 52 3.51 0.93 9.35
CA PHE A 52 2.94 0.70 10.68
C PHE A 52 1.45 1.06 10.79
N ALA A 53 0.74 1.26 9.66
CA ALA A 53 -0.66 1.67 9.65
C ALA A 53 -0.93 2.91 10.52
N GLY A 54 0.02 3.86 10.53
CA GLY A 54 -0.09 5.07 11.32
C GLY A 54 -1.19 5.99 10.79
N THR A 55 -1.83 6.71 11.71
CA THR A 55 -2.89 7.68 11.41
C THR A 55 -2.35 9.09 11.24
N ASN A 56 -3.17 9.97 10.69
CA ASN A 56 -2.87 11.38 10.58
C ASN A 56 -2.75 12.04 11.95
N ASP A 57 -1.67 12.78 12.20
CA ASP A 57 -1.51 13.62 13.39
C ASP A 57 -2.02 15.04 13.14
N TYR A 58 -3.32 15.24 13.31
CA TYR A 58 -3.94 16.56 13.14
C TYR A 58 -3.43 17.57 14.17
N ALA A 59 -3.11 17.12 15.38
CA ALA A 59 -2.59 18.00 16.43
C ALA A 59 -1.18 18.53 16.07
N ALA A 60 -0.32 17.69 15.46
CA ALA A 60 0.96 18.14 14.94
C ALA A 60 0.79 19.14 13.78
N ALA A 61 -0.16 18.90 12.91
CA ALA A 61 -0.47 19.80 11.80
C ALA A 61 -0.93 21.18 12.31
N GLU A 62 -1.77 21.24 13.34
CA GLU A 62 -2.22 22.47 13.97
C GLU A 62 -1.08 23.22 14.69
N ARG A 63 -0.25 22.51 15.45
CA ARG A 63 0.92 23.10 16.13
C ARG A 63 1.91 23.75 15.16
N GLY A 64 2.07 23.17 13.98
CA GLY A 64 2.97 23.67 12.93
C GLY A 64 2.46 24.88 12.18
N ARG A 65 1.25 25.37 12.47
CA ARG A 65 0.62 26.55 11.82
C ARG A 65 0.71 26.49 10.29
N THR A 66 1.23 27.57 9.66
CA THR A 66 1.29 27.72 8.19
C THR A 66 2.06 26.58 7.48
N ALA A 67 3.08 26.02 8.14
CA ALA A 67 3.87 24.89 7.62
C ALA A 67 3.43 23.53 8.16
N GLY A 68 2.50 23.50 9.10
CA GLY A 68 2.11 22.32 9.86
C GLY A 68 1.42 21.22 9.06
N HIS A 69 0.87 21.56 7.90
CA HIS A 69 0.26 20.58 7.02
C HIS A 69 1.21 19.43 6.60
N LYS A 70 2.53 19.64 6.67
CA LYS A 70 3.53 18.60 6.40
C LYS A 70 3.79 17.66 7.57
N GLU A 71 3.38 18.06 8.77
CA GLU A 71 3.60 17.26 9.99
C GLU A 71 2.52 16.18 10.19
N ILE A 72 1.42 16.27 9.44
CA ILE A 72 0.27 15.39 9.57
C ILE A 72 0.61 13.89 9.41
N ASN A 73 1.63 13.58 8.62
CA ASN A 73 2.05 12.19 8.33
C ASN A 73 3.53 11.94 8.71
N ARG A 74 4.04 12.65 9.71
CA ARG A 74 5.44 12.57 10.15
C ARG A 74 5.60 12.26 11.63
N THR A 75 4.63 11.59 12.22
CA THR A 75 4.72 11.15 13.62
C THR A 75 6.00 10.35 13.85
N THR A 76 6.80 10.77 14.81
CA THR A 76 8.02 10.05 15.18
C THR A 76 7.65 8.81 15.98
N LEU A 77 8.02 7.65 15.49
CA LEU A 77 7.86 6.38 16.20
C LEU A 77 9.00 6.21 17.20
N LYS A 78 8.68 5.79 18.41
CA LYS A 78 9.65 5.34 19.41
C LYS A 78 10.02 3.89 19.13
N LEU A 79 11.13 3.42 19.67
CA LEU A 79 11.55 2.04 19.49
C LEU A 79 10.47 1.04 19.94
N ILE A 80 9.81 1.32 21.07
CA ILE A 80 8.72 0.47 21.57
C ILE A 80 7.52 0.42 20.60
N ASP A 81 7.21 1.53 19.91
CA ASP A 81 6.13 1.55 18.92
C ASP A 81 6.49 0.69 17.70
N VAL A 82 7.78 0.69 17.32
CA VAL A 82 8.30 -0.16 16.24
C VAL A 82 8.23 -1.64 16.65
N ASP A 83 8.75 -1.98 17.84
CA ASP A 83 8.78 -3.36 18.33
C ASP A 83 7.35 -3.92 18.43
N THR A 84 6.43 -3.19 19.06
CA THR A 84 5.02 -3.58 19.15
C THR A 84 4.34 -3.63 17.77
N GLY A 85 4.66 -2.68 16.89
CA GLY A 85 4.12 -2.61 15.54
C GLY A 85 4.50 -3.81 14.69
N LEU A 86 5.73 -4.30 14.82
CA LEU A 86 6.21 -5.48 14.08
C LEU A 86 5.50 -6.80 14.46
N GLU A 87 4.73 -6.82 15.54
CA GLU A 87 3.90 -7.96 15.95
C GLU A 87 2.45 -7.85 15.39
N GLN A 88 2.07 -6.71 14.84
CA GLN A 88 0.72 -6.49 14.34
C GLN A 88 0.47 -7.23 13.02
N PRO A 89 -0.67 -7.92 12.87
CA PRO A 89 -1.01 -8.64 11.64
C PRO A 89 -0.93 -7.77 10.39
N ILE A 90 -1.45 -6.54 10.45
CA ILE A 90 -1.43 -5.59 9.32
C ILE A 90 -0.01 -5.25 8.86
N VAL A 91 0.95 -5.16 9.78
CA VAL A 91 2.36 -4.89 9.47
C VAL A 91 3.02 -6.12 8.87
N LEU A 92 2.78 -7.30 9.47
CA LEU A 92 3.30 -8.57 8.98
C LEU A 92 2.81 -8.88 7.56
N ASP A 93 1.54 -8.61 7.27
CA ASP A 93 0.96 -8.78 5.94
C ASP A 93 1.63 -7.86 4.91
N GLN A 94 1.88 -6.60 5.25
CA GLN A 94 2.59 -5.68 4.36
C GLN A 94 4.04 -6.12 4.14
N ILE A 95 4.74 -6.59 5.19
CA ILE A 95 6.10 -7.12 5.09
C ILE A 95 6.12 -8.35 4.17
N LYS A 96 5.11 -9.23 4.26
CA LYS A 96 4.99 -10.40 3.38
C LYS A 96 4.88 -9.99 1.91
N LEU A 97 4.06 -8.99 1.59
CA LEU A 97 3.95 -8.44 0.24
C LEU A 97 5.26 -7.80 -0.25
N ILE A 98 5.96 -7.06 0.61
CA ILE A 98 7.25 -6.45 0.28
C ILE A 98 8.30 -7.53 0.02
N ARG A 99 8.33 -8.59 0.82
CA ARG A 99 9.24 -9.73 0.62
C ARG A 99 8.97 -10.40 -0.72
N LEU A 100 7.70 -10.74 -1.01
CA LEU A 100 7.31 -11.30 -2.30
C LEU A 100 7.85 -10.44 -3.45
N ARG A 101 7.59 -9.12 -3.41
CA ARG A 101 8.04 -8.18 -4.45
C ARG A 101 9.56 -8.19 -4.64
N ASN A 102 10.32 -8.32 -3.56
CA ASN A 102 11.78 -8.25 -3.59
C ASN A 102 12.45 -9.59 -3.94
N THR A 103 11.81 -10.71 -3.64
CA THR A 103 12.46 -12.03 -3.75
C THR A 103 11.95 -12.86 -4.92
N SER A 104 10.70 -12.68 -5.36
CA SER A 104 10.13 -13.49 -6.43
C SER A 104 10.73 -13.13 -7.79
N PRO A 105 11.23 -14.12 -8.55
CA PRO A 105 11.67 -13.92 -9.94
C PRO A 105 10.58 -13.36 -10.85
N ALA A 106 9.30 -13.61 -10.55
CA ALA A 106 8.17 -13.17 -11.35
C ALA A 106 8.25 -11.67 -11.68
N PHE A 107 8.63 -10.83 -10.71
CA PHE A 107 8.70 -9.37 -10.89
C PHE A 107 9.89 -8.88 -11.74
N LYS A 108 10.74 -9.77 -12.23
CA LYS A 108 11.76 -9.48 -13.24
C LYS A 108 11.22 -9.69 -14.66
N GLY A 109 10.04 -10.28 -14.78
CA GLY A 109 9.38 -10.59 -16.05
C GLY A 109 8.45 -9.49 -16.55
N GLU A 110 7.38 -9.88 -17.22
CA GLU A 110 6.40 -8.99 -17.81
C GLU A 110 5.13 -8.91 -16.95
N MET A 111 4.60 -7.69 -16.81
CA MET A 111 3.31 -7.46 -16.18
C MET A 111 2.20 -7.49 -17.23
N LYS A 112 1.12 -8.18 -16.90
CA LYS A 112 -0.13 -8.20 -17.67
C LYS A 112 -1.30 -7.84 -16.77
N VAL A 113 -2.16 -6.95 -17.25
CA VAL A 113 -3.48 -6.72 -16.67
C VAL A 113 -4.47 -7.50 -17.52
N ILE A 114 -5.14 -8.46 -16.90
CA ILE A 114 -6.12 -9.29 -17.59
C ILE A 114 -7.44 -8.55 -17.62
N GLU A 115 -8.09 -8.51 -18.77
CA GLU A 115 -9.42 -7.93 -18.91
C GLU A 115 -10.42 -8.71 -18.05
N THR A 116 -11.19 -7.99 -17.23
CA THR A 116 -12.16 -8.53 -16.29
C THR A 116 -13.41 -7.68 -16.28
N GLU A 117 -14.45 -8.13 -15.57
CA GLU A 117 -15.64 -7.32 -15.31
C GLU A 117 -15.28 -6.04 -14.52
N PRO A 118 -16.08 -4.96 -14.66
CA PRO A 118 -15.90 -3.76 -13.86
C PRO A 118 -15.80 -4.07 -12.35
N LYS A 119 -14.87 -3.43 -11.66
CA LYS A 119 -14.54 -3.61 -10.22
C LYS A 119 -13.74 -4.86 -9.88
N LEU A 120 -13.47 -5.76 -10.81
CA LEU A 120 -12.49 -6.81 -10.62
C LEU A 120 -11.13 -6.33 -11.14
N LEU A 121 -10.07 -6.76 -10.47
CA LEU A 121 -8.69 -6.50 -10.87
C LEU A 121 -7.94 -7.82 -10.92
N HIS A 122 -7.25 -8.08 -12.03
CA HIS A 122 -6.42 -9.25 -12.19
C HIS A 122 -5.10 -8.83 -12.83
N ILE A 123 -4.02 -8.89 -12.05
CA ILE A 123 -2.66 -8.56 -12.47
C ILE A 123 -1.80 -9.81 -12.37
N ILE A 124 -1.02 -10.06 -13.41
CA ILE A 124 -0.07 -11.17 -13.47
C ILE A 124 1.31 -10.60 -13.79
N TRP A 125 2.31 -11.02 -13.04
CA TRP A 125 3.71 -10.90 -13.40
C TRP A 125 4.23 -12.27 -13.80
N GLN A 126 4.84 -12.37 -14.98
CA GLN A 126 5.24 -13.63 -15.59
C GLN A 126 6.72 -13.62 -15.95
N HIS A 127 7.47 -14.57 -15.40
CA HIS A 127 8.86 -14.87 -15.68
C HIS A 127 9.00 -16.37 -15.93
N PRO A 128 10.01 -16.86 -16.71
CA PRO A 128 10.20 -18.30 -16.92
C PRO A 128 10.30 -19.15 -15.65
N GLU A 129 10.78 -18.57 -14.54
CA GLU A 129 10.98 -19.29 -13.28
C GLU A 129 9.79 -19.16 -12.30
N ALA A 130 8.94 -18.16 -12.47
CA ALA A 130 7.82 -17.95 -11.55
C ALA A 130 6.74 -17.05 -12.16
N THR A 131 5.52 -17.18 -11.65
CA THR A 131 4.39 -16.29 -11.92
C THR A 131 3.85 -15.76 -10.59
N ALA A 132 3.61 -14.46 -10.49
CA ALA A 132 2.91 -13.87 -9.34
C ALA A 132 1.58 -13.30 -9.81
N THR A 133 0.52 -13.59 -9.06
CA THR A 133 -0.86 -13.22 -9.44
C THR A 133 -1.53 -12.46 -8.30
N LEU A 134 -2.17 -11.33 -8.66
CA LEU A 134 -3.11 -10.60 -7.79
C LEU A 134 -4.49 -10.65 -8.43
N LYS A 135 -5.47 -11.20 -7.72
CA LYS A 135 -6.90 -11.11 -8.05
C LYS A 135 -7.61 -10.35 -6.94
N ALA A 136 -8.40 -9.35 -7.29
CA ALA A 136 -9.11 -8.53 -6.31
C ALA A 136 -10.50 -8.12 -6.77
N ASN A 137 -11.40 -7.95 -5.80
CA ASN A 137 -12.68 -7.30 -5.96
C ASN A 137 -12.59 -5.92 -5.27
N LEU A 138 -12.57 -4.86 -6.07
CA LEU A 138 -12.42 -3.48 -5.58
C LEU A 138 -13.68 -2.94 -4.88
N ARG A 139 -14.82 -3.63 -4.99
CA ARG A 139 -16.06 -3.28 -4.29
C ARG A 139 -16.02 -3.76 -2.83
N ASP A 140 -15.67 -5.02 -2.65
CA ASP A 140 -15.75 -5.71 -1.38
C ASP A 140 -14.37 -5.77 -0.69
N HIS A 141 -13.34 -5.30 -1.38
CA HIS A 141 -11.94 -5.29 -0.97
C HIS A 141 -11.33 -6.67 -0.72
N ASN A 142 -12.00 -7.72 -1.24
CA ASN A 142 -11.50 -9.08 -1.17
C ASN A 142 -10.40 -9.28 -2.20
N PHE A 143 -9.34 -10.01 -1.83
CA PHE A 143 -8.26 -10.26 -2.77
C PHE A 143 -7.47 -11.52 -2.40
N THR A 144 -6.77 -12.04 -3.41
CA THR A 144 -5.84 -13.15 -3.27
C THR A 144 -4.54 -12.79 -3.98
N VAL A 145 -3.43 -13.09 -3.32
CA VAL A 145 -2.08 -13.06 -3.89
C VAL A 145 -1.55 -14.47 -3.90
N SER A 146 -1.14 -14.96 -5.06
CA SER A 146 -0.49 -16.26 -5.21
C SER A 146 0.82 -16.14 -5.99
N GLN A 147 1.70 -17.12 -5.78
CA GLN A 147 2.88 -17.35 -6.57
C GLN A 147 2.87 -18.78 -7.07
N GLU A 148 3.28 -19.00 -8.31
CA GLU A 148 3.54 -20.29 -8.90
C GLU A 148 5.00 -20.36 -9.35
N ASP A 149 5.70 -21.43 -9.03
CA ASP A 149 7.06 -21.72 -9.46
C ASP A 149 7.22 -23.23 -9.71
N GLY A 150 8.45 -23.71 -9.87
CA GLY A 150 8.74 -25.13 -10.10
C GLY A 150 8.26 -26.10 -9.01
N ALA A 151 7.91 -25.62 -7.84
CA ALA A 151 7.34 -26.40 -6.71
C ALA A 151 5.81 -26.45 -6.72
N GLY A 152 5.15 -25.58 -7.50
CA GLY A 152 3.71 -25.48 -7.65
C GLY A 152 3.14 -24.11 -7.28
N GLU A 153 1.81 -24.02 -7.20
CA GLU A 153 1.12 -22.78 -6.79
C GLU A 153 0.98 -22.71 -5.27
N GLU A 154 1.37 -21.58 -4.69
CA GLU A 154 1.16 -21.24 -3.28
C GLU A 154 0.29 -19.98 -3.18
N VAL A 155 -0.80 -20.05 -2.41
CA VAL A 155 -1.58 -18.88 -2.01
C VAL A 155 -0.91 -18.22 -0.82
N LEU A 156 -0.27 -17.09 -1.05
CA LEU A 156 0.49 -16.34 -0.05
C LEU A 156 -0.40 -15.52 0.87
N MET A 157 -1.52 -15.04 0.35
CA MET A 157 -2.45 -14.17 1.06
C MET A 157 -3.84 -14.24 0.44
N SER A 158 -4.87 -14.35 1.29
CA SER A 158 -6.27 -14.29 0.88
C SER A 158 -7.08 -13.52 1.92
N PHE A 159 -7.90 -12.56 1.49
CA PHE A 159 -8.78 -11.78 2.35
C PHE A 159 -10.17 -11.62 1.72
N PRO A 160 -11.26 -11.84 2.51
CA PRO A 160 -11.19 -12.43 3.86
C PRO A 160 -10.56 -13.81 3.82
N ALA A 161 -10.01 -14.21 4.97
CA ALA A 161 -9.39 -15.53 5.14
C ALA A 161 -10.44 -16.63 5.13
#